data_aa9eac275f78ba35b0bd5a128edac60c
#
_entry.id   aa9eac275f78ba35b0bd5a128edac60c
#
_cell.length_a   1.000
_cell.length_b   1.000
_cell.length_c   1.000
_cell.angle_alpha   90.00
_cell.angle_beta   90.00
_cell.angle_gamma   90.00
#
_symmetry.space_group_name_H-M   'P 1'
#
loop_
_entity.id
_entity.type
_entity.pdbx_description
1 polymer ?
#
loop_
_entity_poly.entity_id
_entity_poly.type
_entity_poly.pdbx_seq_one_letter_code
_entity_poly.pdbx_strand_id
1 'polypeptide(L)'
;YAKASGDKVQVTRRELEYMLACETTGRERFVILGLLSQHFKTALWSNEKDERLTHVTHNGYADYYKQMPYIFHNAKINLNIALRAIQTGIPLRVLDIMGCGGFVLTSYREEIAEHFVNGEECVIYENLEDMYAKAKFYLEHEEERQRIAISGFEKVRRDFTFDNALRRILG
;
A
#
# COMPACT_ATOMS: atom_id res chain seq x y z
N TYR A 1 -19.36 17.50 -19.54
CA TYR A 1 -18.24 17.84 -20.42
C TYR A 1 -18.46 17.37 -21.86
N ALA A 2 -18.92 16.12 -22.09
CA ALA A 2 -19.17 15.59 -23.44
C ALA A 2 -20.27 16.34 -24.24
N LYS A 3 -21.18 17.05 -23.57
CA LYS A 3 -22.23 17.87 -24.24
C LYS A 3 -21.71 19.21 -24.76
N ALA A 4 -20.56 19.67 -24.31
CA ALA A 4 -20.04 21.00 -24.69
C ALA A 4 -19.08 20.96 -25.90
N SER A 5 -18.48 19.80 -26.20
CA SER A 5 -17.48 19.70 -27.29
C SER A 5 -18.01 19.10 -28.59
N GLY A 6 -19.20 18.51 -28.58
CA GLY A 6 -19.74 17.85 -29.78
C GLY A 6 -19.02 16.54 -30.17
N ASP A 7 -17.92 16.21 -29.51
CA ASP A 7 -17.15 15.00 -29.75
C ASP A 7 -17.76 13.81 -29.03
N LYS A 8 -18.03 12.73 -29.76
CA LYS A 8 -18.40 11.44 -29.15
C LYS A 8 -17.15 10.84 -28.54
N VAL A 9 -16.96 11.03 -27.23
CA VAL A 9 -15.93 10.30 -26.48
C VAL A 9 -16.30 8.82 -26.48
N GLN A 10 -15.59 8.03 -27.26
CA GLN A 10 -15.71 6.58 -27.25
C GLN A 10 -14.80 6.03 -26.13
N VAL A 11 -15.42 5.58 -25.05
CA VAL A 11 -14.72 4.89 -23.98
C VAL A 11 -14.71 3.41 -24.29
N THR A 12 -13.53 2.82 -24.37
CA THR A 12 -13.39 1.37 -24.55
C THR A 12 -13.78 0.64 -23.24
N ARG A 13 -14.14 -0.63 -23.37
CA ARG A 13 -14.42 -1.48 -22.19
C ARG A 13 -13.25 -1.49 -21.19
N ARG A 14 -12.01 -1.58 -21.70
CA ARG A 14 -10.79 -1.60 -20.88
C ARG A 14 -10.58 -0.29 -20.11
N GLU A 15 -10.83 0.86 -20.75
CA GLU A 15 -10.76 2.17 -20.07
C GLU A 15 -11.83 2.30 -18.99
N LEU A 16 -13.05 1.81 -19.26
CA LEU A 16 -14.11 1.81 -18.26
C LEU A 16 -13.76 0.92 -17.06
N GLU A 17 -13.28 -0.29 -17.30
CA GLU A 17 -12.82 -1.21 -16.25
C GLU A 17 -11.70 -0.57 -15.40
N TYR A 18 -10.73 0.08 -16.05
CA TYR A 18 -9.65 0.80 -15.35
C TYR A 18 -10.20 1.95 -14.49
N MET A 19 -11.07 2.78 -15.04
CA MET A 19 -11.70 3.89 -14.32
C MET A 19 -12.50 3.41 -13.09
N LEU A 20 -13.29 2.34 -13.26
CA LEU A 20 -14.06 1.74 -12.16
C LEU A 20 -13.15 1.16 -11.08
N ALA A 21 -12.06 0.51 -11.47
CA ALA A 21 -11.09 -0.03 -10.52
C ALA A 21 -10.36 1.08 -9.74
N CYS A 22 -10.01 2.19 -10.38
CA CYS A 22 -9.44 3.37 -9.74
C CYS A 22 -10.41 4.00 -8.75
N GLU A 23 -11.66 4.22 -9.16
CA GLU A 23 -12.71 4.79 -8.32
C GLU A 23 -13.00 3.89 -7.11
N THR A 24 -13.12 2.58 -7.32
CA THR A 24 -13.35 1.62 -6.24
C THR A 24 -12.21 1.64 -5.23
N THR A 25 -10.96 1.67 -5.70
CA THR A 25 -9.78 1.76 -4.82
C THR A 25 -9.75 3.09 -4.06
N GLY A 26 -10.11 4.20 -4.71
CA GLY A 26 -10.20 5.51 -4.06
C GLY A 26 -11.20 5.50 -2.91
N ARG A 27 -12.39 4.93 -3.12
CA ARG A 27 -13.42 4.77 -2.08
C ARG A 27 -12.96 3.85 -0.96
N GLU A 28 -12.34 2.73 -1.28
CA GLU A 28 -11.77 1.81 -0.29
C GLU A 28 -10.73 2.50 0.61
N ARG A 29 -9.80 3.25 0.01
CA ARG A 29 -8.81 4.06 0.74
C ARG A 29 -9.47 5.08 1.66
N PHE A 30 -10.50 5.76 1.17
CA PHE A 30 -11.24 6.74 1.96
C PHE A 30 -11.91 6.09 3.18
N VAL A 31 -12.61 4.97 2.99
CA VAL A 31 -13.28 4.24 4.08
C VAL A 31 -12.26 3.72 5.10
N ILE A 32 -11.18 3.13 4.65
CA ILE A 32 -10.12 2.58 5.51
C ILE A 32 -9.46 3.70 6.35
N LEU A 33 -9.06 4.81 5.71
CA LEU A 33 -8.45 5.94 6.41
C LEU A 33 -9.41 6.58 7.39
N GLY A 34 -10.69 6.74 7.01
CA GLY A 34 -11.74 7.24 7.88
C GLY A 34 -11.93 6.37 9.12
N LEU A 35 -12.03 5.06 8.93
CA LEU A 35 -12.18 4.09 10.04
C LEU A 35 -10.94 4.10 10.96
N LEU A 36 -9.76 3.95 10.40
CA LEU A 36 -8.53 3.88 11.20
C LEU A 36 -8.27 5.15 11.99
N SER A 37 -8.54 6.32 11.40
CA SER A 37 -8.30 7.60 12.05
C SER A 37 -9.23 7.90 13.24
N GLN A 38 -10.36 7.21 13.34
CA GLN A 38 -11.25 7.30 14.52
C GLN A 38 -10.70 6.56 15.73
N HIS A 39 -9.84 5.55 15.51
CA HIS A 39 -9.36 4.67 16.56
C HIS A 39 -7.84 4.74 16.77
N PHE A 40 -7.09 5.16 15.76
CA PHE A 40 -5.64 5.18 15.77
C PHE A 40 -5.09 6.48 15.21
N LYS A 41 -3.92 6.89 15.67
CA LYS A 41 -3.20 8.03 15.11
C LYS A 41 -2.77 7.71 13.67
N THR A 42 -3.49 8.26 12.71
CA THR A 42 -3.32 7.99 11.27
C THR A 42 -2.75 9.21 10.57
N ALA A 43 -1.69 9.00 9.77
CA ALA A 43 -1.06 10.04 8.97
C ALA A 43 -1.09 9.69 7.48
N LEU A 44 -1.27 10.69 6.63
CA LEU A 44 -1.30 10.57 5.18
C LEU A 44 -0.34 11.58 4.55
N TRP A 45 0.47 11.11 3.63
CA TRP A 45 1.30 11.94 2.74
C TRP A 45 0.72 11.89 1.33
N SER A 46 0.14 12.99 0.90
CA SER A 46 -0.51 13.14 -0.41
C SER A 46 -0.49 14.60 -0.83
N ASN A 47 -0.43 14.87 -2.14
CA ASN A 47 -0.58 16.22 -2.68
C ASN A 47 -2.01 16.75 -2.51
N GLU A 48 -2.98 15.84 -2.49
CA GLU A 48 -4.39 16.18 -2.35
C GLU A 48 -4.86 15.91 -0.93
N LYS A 49 -5.61 16.84 -0.38
CA LYS A 49 -6.25 16.74 0.93
C LYS A 49 -7.75 16.51 0.72
N ASP A 50 -8.29 15.51 1.40
CA ASP A 50 -9.74 15.30 1.47
C ASP A 50 -10.28 15.88 2.78
N GLU A 51 -11.07 16.93 2.69
CA GLU A 51 -11.64 17.64 3.85
C GLU A 51 -12.57 16.78 4.71
N ARG A 52 -13.03 15.65 4.18
CA ARG A 52 -13.88 14.70 4.91
C ARG A 52 -13.08 13.82 5.87
N LEU A 53 -11.75 13.71 5.69
CA LEU A 53 -10.85 12.93 6.56
C LEU A 53 -10.34 13.79 7.73
N THR A 54 -11.25 14.26 8.57
CA THR A 54 -10.99 15.24 9.64
C THR A 54 -10.05 14.75 10.73
N HIS A 55 -9.96 13.44 10.95
CA HIS A 55 -9.10 12.84 11.97
C HIS A 55 -7.76 12.33 11.42
N VAL A 56 -7.55 12.39 10.12
CA VAL A 56 -6.28 12.01 9.49
C VAL A 56 -5.32 13.20 9.51
N THR A 57 -4.11 12.99 10.01
CA THR A 57 -3.05 14.00 9.92
C THR A 57 -2.52 14.03 8.50
N HIS A 58 -2.83 15.09 7.75
CA HIS A 58 -2.37 15.29 6.39
C HIS A 58 -1.05 16.06 6.38
N ASN A 59 0.04 15.43 5.93
CA ASN A 59 1.39 15.98 5.94
C ASN A 59 1.85 16.53 4.58
N GLY A 60 0.99 16.54 3.57
CA GLY A 60 1.34 17.00 2.23
C GLY A 60 2.25 16.03 1.48
N TYR A 61 3.06 16.58 0.56
CA TYR A 61 4.01 15.81 -0.24
C TYR A 61 5.21 15.37 0.59
N ALA A 62 5.68 14.15 0.34
CA ALA A 62 6.96 13.67 0.87
C ALA A 62 7.89 13.29 -0.30
N ASP A 63 9.12 13.79 -0.28
CA ASP A 63 10.14 13.43 -1.27
C ASP A 63 10.45 11.93 -1.19
N TYR A 64 10.39 11.26 -2.36
CA TYR A 64 10.51 9.82 -2.45
C TYR A 64 11.85 9.28 -1.95
N TYR A 65 12.94 9.96 -2.24
CA TYR A 65 14.28 9.51 -1.89
C TYR A 65 14.78 10.03 -0.53
N LYS A 66 14.33 11.22 -0.14
CA LYS A 66 14.86 11.90 1.07
C LYS A 66 13.99 11.69 2.30
N GLN A 67 12.66 11.65 2.13
CA GLN A 67 11.72 11.62 3.25
C GLN A 67 11.01 10.28 3.42
N MET A 68 10.54 9.68 2.31
CA MET A 68 9.77 8.43 2.37
C MET A 68 10.50 7.29 3.09
N PRO A 69 11.83 7.06 2.92
CA PRO A 69 12.52 6.01 3.66
C PRO A 69 12.42 6.17 5.19
N TYR A 70 12.55 7.41 5.69
CA TYR A 70 12.40 7.70 7.12
C TYR A 70 10.96 7.51 7.59
N ILE A 71 9.97 7.89 6.77
CA ILE A 71 8.56 7.71 7.07
C ILE A 71 8.25 6.23 7.18
N PHE A 72 8.68 5.42 6.21
CA PHE A 72 8.45 3.98 6.22
C PHE A 72 9.11 3.28 7.40
N HIS A 73 10.35 3.65 7.71
CA HIS A 73 11.09 3.06 8.82
C HIS A 73 10.46 3.38 10.18
N ASN A 74 10.00 4.63 10.38
CA ASN A 74 9.51 5.09 11.69
C ASN A 74 8.00 4.88 11.90
N ALA A 75 7.24 4.59 10.87
CA ALA A 75 5.83 4.27 11.03
C ALA A 75 5.67 2.91 11.69
N LYS A 76 4.83 2.84 12.74
CA LYS A 76 4.53 1.53 13.38
C LYS A 76 3.90 0.55 12.39
N ILE A 77 2.99 1.04 11.55
CA ILE A 77 2.36 0.27 10.48
C ILE A 77 2.35 1.13 9.22
N ASN A 78 2.88 0.59 8.14
CA ASN A 78 2.71 1.14 6.81
C ASN A 78 1.59 0.38 6.10
N LEU A 79 0.50 1.07 5.81
CA LEU A 79 -0.64 0.48 5.15
C LEU A 79 -0.51 0.59 3.63
N ASN A 80 -0.58 -0.54 2.93
CA ASN A 80 -0.65 -0.60 1.48
C ASN A 80 -2.01 -1.10 1.00
N ILE A 81 -2.77 -0.23 0.35
CA ILE A 81 -4.04 -0.54 -0.30
C ILE A 81 -3.76 -0.60 -1.80
N ALA A 82 -3.59 -1.81 -2.31
CA ALA A 82 -3.19 -2.03 -3.69
C ALA A 82 -4.26 -1.55 -4.68
N LEU A 83 -3.83 -0.90 -5.77
CA LEU A 83 -4.73 -0.46 -6.83
C LEU A 83 -5.37 -1.67 -7.52
N ARG A 84 -6.69 -1.75 -7.52
CA ARG A 84 -7.46 -2.88 -8.10
C ARG A 84 -7.28 -3.03 -9.61
N ALA A 85 -6.86 -1.97 -10.29
CA ALA A 85 -6.57 -2.00 -11.72
C ALA A 85 -5.28 -2.78 -12.06
N ILE A 86 -4.36 -2.93 -11.10
CA ILE A 86 -3.14 -3.72 -11.27
C ILE A 86 -3.50 -5.18 -10.97
N GLN A 87 -3.53 -6.01 -12.01
CA GLN A 87 -3.92 -7.42 -11.89
C GLN A 87 -2.74 -8.32 -11.56
N THR A 88 -1.53 -7.98 -11.99
CA THR A 88 -0.32 -8.78 -11.81
C THR A 88 0.83 -7.92 -11.30
N GLY A 89 1.78 -8.55 -10.61
CA GLY A 89 2.98 -7.92 -10.07
C GLY A 89 2.86 -7.47 -8.62
N ILE A 90 4.00 -7.48 -7.94
CA ILE A 90 4.11 -6.98 -6.56
C ILE A 90 4.10 -5.44 -6.61
N PRO A 91 3.22 -4.77 -5.86
CA PRO A 91 3.25 -3.31 -5.77
C PRO A 91 4.61 -2.82 -5.27
N LEU A 92 5.28 -1.95 -6.02
CA LEU A 92 6.60 -1.41 -5.63
C LEU A 92 6.59 -0.82 -4.21
N ARG A 93 5.47 -0.26 -3.79
CA ARG A 93 5.31 0.28 -2.44
C ARG A 93 5.56 -0.75 -1.34
N VAL A 94 5.19 -2.02 -1.56
CA VAL A 94 5.45 -3.10 -0.61
C VAL A 94 6.95 -3.32 -0.49
N LEU A 95 7.67 -3.40 -1.62
CA LEU A 95 9.12 -3.56 -1.64
C LEU A 95 9.84 -2.34 -1.06
N ASP A 96 9.36 -1.12 -1.34
CA ASP A 96 9.89 0.12 -0.77
C ASP A 96 9.81 0.13 0.77
N ILE A 97 8.64 -0.20 1.32
CA ILE A 97 8.42 -0.23 2.76
C ILE A 97 9.34 -1.27 3.42
N MET A 98 9.34 -2.49 2.90
CA MET A 98 10.16 -3.58 3.42
C MET A 98 11.65 -3.28 3.26
N GLY A 99 12.07 -2.73 2.11
CA GLY A 99 13.46 -2.31 1.84
C GLY A 99 13.96 -1.21 2.76
N CYS A 100 13.07 -0.43 3.37
CA CYS A 100 13.39 0.55 4.41
C CYS A 100 13.31 -0.03 5.85
N GLY A 101 13.04 -1.32 6.01
CA GLY A 101 12.86 -1.97 7.32
C GLY A 101 11.53 -1.60 7.99
N GLY A 102 10.54 -1.14 7.23
CA GLY A 102 9.22 -0.82 7.72
C GLY A 102 8.30 -2.04 7.79
N PHE A 103 7.44 -2.09 8.80
CA PHE A 103 6.37 -3.09 8.86
C PHE A 103 5.28 -2.75 7.84
N VAL A 104 4.90 -3.71 6.99
CA VAL A 104 3.85 -3.54 5.97
C VAL A 104 2.61 -4.36 6.29
N LEU A 105 1.45 -3.69 6.29
CA LEU A 105 0.13 -4.29 6.30
C LEU A 105 -0.50 -4.03 4.92
N THR A 106 -0.69 -5.07 4.11
CA THR A 106 -1.09 -4.94 2.71
C THR A 106 -2.37 -5.69 2.39
N SER A 107 -3.16 -5.17 1.45
CA SER A 107 -4.29 -5.93 0.89
C SER A 107 -3.79 -7.17 0.16
N TYR A 108 -4.60 -8.24 0.21
CA TYR A 108 -4.29 -9.49 -0.49
C TYR A 108 -4.03 -9.24 -1.99
N ARG A 109 -2.95 -9.84 -2.47
CA ARG A 109 -2.60 -10.02 -3.88
C ARG A 109 -1.91 -11.38 -4.02
N GLU A 110 -2.26 -12.09 -5.09
CA GLU A 110 -1.72 -13.42 -5.35
C GLU A 110 -0.19 -13.41 -5.36
N GLU A 111 0.42 -12.48 -6.09
CA GLU A 111 1.88 -12.38 -6.19
C GLU A 111 2.56 -11.99 -4.85
N ILE A 112 1.87 -11.24 -3.98
CA ILE A 112 2.40 -10.99 -2.64
C ILE A 112 2.39 -12.30 -1.84
N ALA A 113 1.29 -13.05 -1.89
CA ALA A 113 1.16 -14.31 -1.17
C ALA A 113 2.06 -15.43 -1.71
N GLU A 114 2.41 -15.39 -3.01
CA GLU A 114 3.38 -16.33 -3.61
C GLU A 114 4.83 -16.05 -3.20
N HIS A 115 5.16 -14.80 -2.98
CA HIS A 115 6.55 -14.40 -2.72
C HIS A 115 6.87 -14.15 -1.26
N PHE A 116 5.87 -13.85 -0.43
CA PHE A 116 6.04 -13.51 0.98
C PHE A 116 5.14 -14.35 1.88
N VAL A 117 5.71 -14.84 2.98
CA VAL A 117 4.96 -15.60 3.98
C VAL A 117 4.19 -14.64 4.89
N ASN A 118 2.85 -14.75 4.86
CA ASN A 118 1.97 -13.93 5.68
C ASN A 118 2.19 -14.19 7.18
N GLY A 119 2.40 -13.13 7.96
CA GLY A 119 2.71 -13.20 9.39
C GLY A 119 4.19 -13.44 9.71
N GLU A 120 5.05 -13.65 8.70
CA GLU A 120 6.49 -13.84 8.88
C GLU A 120 7.32 -12.73 8.22
N GLU A 121 7.01 -12.37 6.98
CA GLU A 121 7.75 -11.39 6.18
C GLU A 121 6.94 -10.13 5.88
N CYS A 122 5.61 -10.27 5.84
CA CYS A 122 4.65 -9.18 5.74
C CYS A 122 3.33 -9.60 6.38
N VAL A 123 2.38 -8.67 6.50
CA VAL A 123 1.02 -8.99 6.93
C VAL A 123 0.03 -8.67 5.84
N ILE A 124 -0.74 -9.66 5.41
CA ILE A 124 -1.73 -9.58 4.36
C ILE A 124 -3.12 -9.55 4.99
N TYR A 125 -3.97 -8.60 4.59
CA TYR A 125 -5.38 -8.57 4.98
C TYR A 125 -6.29 -8.84 3.78
N GLU A 126 -7.44 -9.48 4.03
CA GLU A 126 -8.40 -9.89 3.01
C GLU A 126 -9.59 -8.93 2.89
N ASN A 127 -10.01 -8.35 4.00
CA ASN A 127 -11.17 -7.46 4.07
C ASN A 127 -10.98 -6.38 5.14
N LEU A 128 -11.94 -5.48 5.26
CA LEU A 128 -11.89 -4.34 6.17
C LEU A 128 -11.82 -4.74 7.65
N GLU A 129 -12.57 -5.77 8.04
CA GLU A 129 -12.61 -6.27 9.43
C GLU A 129 -11.27 -6.89 9.81
N ASP A 130 -10.72 -7.73 8.93
CA ASP A 130 -9.42 -8.36 9.09
C ASP A 130 -8.28 -7.31 9.13
N MET A 131 -8.34 -6.31 8.27
CA MET A 131 -7.39 -5.19 8.28
C MET A 131 -7.42 -4.44 9.62
N TYR A 132 -8.62 -4.13 10.13
CA TYR A 132 -8.76 -3.42 11.40
C TYR A 132 -8.25 -4.27 12.59
N ALA A 133 -8.62 -5.55 12.64
CA ALA A 133 -8.17 -6.48 13.68
C ALA A 133 -6.63 -6.62 13.68
N LYS A 134 -6.01 -6.78 12.50
CA LYS A 134 -4.56 -6.86 12.34
C LYS A 134 -3.87 -5.54 12.70
N ALA A 135 -4.42 -4.40 12.27
CA ALA A 135 -3.88 -3.09 12.63
C ALA A 135 -3.87 -2.91 14.16
N LYS A 136 -4.97 -3.23 14.83
CA LYS A 136 -5.06 -3.17 16.30
C LYS A 136 -4.05 -4.10 16.96
N PHE A 137 -4.02 -5.37 16.56
CA PHE A 137 -3.11 -6.36 17.12
C PHE A 137 -1.65 -5.91 17.01
N TYR A 138 -1.20 -5.56 15.81
CA TYR A 138 0.20 -5.19 15.60
C TYR A 138 0.58 -3.82 16.16
N LEU A 139 -0.36 -2.94 16.47
CA LEU A 139 -0.07 -1.72 17.24
C LEU A 139 0.25 -2.01 18.73
N GLU A 140 -0.34 -3.07 19.27
CA GLU A 140 -0.16 -3.51 20.66
C GLU A 140 1.02 -4.51 20.82
N HIS A 141 1.45 -5.19 19.74
CA HIS A 141 2.48 -6.24 19.75
C HIS A 141 3.75 -5.79 19.01
N GLU A 142 4.56 -4.98 19.69
CA GLU A 142 5.74 -4.35 19.09
C GLU A 142 6.83 -5.36 18.70
N GLU A 143 7.13 -6.32 19.54
CA GLU A 143 8.16 -7.33 19.28
C GLU A 143 7.82 -8.14 18.02
N GLU A 144 6.57 -8.56 17.89
CA GLU A 144 6.08 -9.31 16.72
C GLU A 144 6.14 -8.46 15.45
N ARG A 145 5.76 -7.19 15.55
CA ARG A 145 5.84 -6.25 14.44
C ARG A 145 7.28 -6.04 13.97
N GLN A 146 8.21 -5.85 14.90
CA GLN A 146 9.63 -5.68 14.60
C GLN A 146 10.24 -6.95 13.97
N ARG A 147 9.90 -8.13 14.50
CA ARG A 147 10.33 -9.42 13.94
C ARG A 147 9.94 -9.56 12.47
N ILE A 148 8.67 -9.26 12.15
CA ILE A 148 8.15 -9.32 10.78
C ILE A 148 8.84 -8.29 9.88
N ALA A 149 9.04 -7.05 10.36
CA ALA A 149 9.71 -6.00 9.60
C ALA A 149 11.15 -6.37 9.25
N ILE A 150 11.90 -6.95 10.19
CA ILE A 150 13.28 -7.43 9.98
C ILE A 150 13.28 -8.57 8.94
N SER A 151 12.42 -9.56 9.11
CA SER A 151 12.32 -10.71 8.19
C SER A 151 11.98 -10.26 6.77
N GLY A 152 11.03 -9.35 6.62
CA GLY A 152 10.67 -8.75 5.35
C GLY A 152 11.82 -7.95 4.71
N PHE A 153 12.55 -7.17 5.49
CA PHE A 153 13.73 -6.44 5.02
C PHE A 153 14.80 -7.38 4.47
N GLU A 154 15.13 -8.44 5.22
CA GLU A 154 16.13 -9.45 4.81
C GLU A 154 15.71 -10.15 3.52
N LYS A 155 14.43 -10.49 3.40
CA LYS A 155 13.84 -11.10 2.18
C LYS A 155 14.01 -10.20 0.97
N VAL A 156 13.59 -8.93 1.07
CA VAL A 156 13.69 -7.99 -0.05
C VAL A 156 15.15 -7.75 -0.44
N ARG A 157 16.02 -7.56 0.53
CA ARG A 157 17.45 -7.34 0.30
C ARG A 157 18.13 -8.53 -0.36
N ARG A 158 17.69 -9.76 -0.07
CA ARG A 158 18.23 -10.99 -0.68
C ARG A 158 17.68 -11.23 -2.08
N ASP A 159 16.35 -11.10 -2.27
CA ASP A 159 15.67 -11.67 -3.43
C ASP A 159 15.24 -10.62 -4.47
N PHE A 160 15.04 -9.36 -4.06
CA PHE A 160 14.46 -8.29 -4.90
C PHE A 160 15.45 -7.16 -5.22
N THR A 161 16.73 -7.52 -5.44
CA THR A 161 17.74 -6.56 -5.90
C THR A 161 17.74 -6.43 -7.42
N PHE A 162 18.23 -5.28 -7.92
CA PHE A 162 18.44 -5.09 -9.36
C PHE A 162 19.34 -6.17 -9.98
N ASP A 163 20.39 -6.57 -9.28
CA ASP A 163 21.29 -7.64 -9.73
C ASP A 163 20.54 -8.97 -9.93
N ASN A 164 19.69 -9.33 -8.98
CA ASN A 164 18.88 -10.55 -9.09
C ASN A 164 17.84 -10.44 -10.21
N ALA A 165 17.22 -9.27 -10.39
CA ALA A 165 16.29 -9.03 -11.49
C ALA A 165 17.01 -9.15 -12.85
N LEU A 166 18.17 -8.53 -13.00
CA LEU A 166 18.97 -8.62 -14.23
C LEU A 166 19.43 -10.05 -14.52
N ARG A 167 19.89 -10.79 -13.52
CA ARG A 167 20.28 -12.21 -13.69
C ARG A 167 19.12 -13.08 -14.18
N ARG A 168 17.88 -12.83 -13.71
CA ARG A 168 16.69 -13.57 -14.16
C ARG A 168 16.30 -13.24 -15.62
N ILE A 169 16.60 -12.03 -16.08
CA ILE A 169 16.26 -11.58 -17.43
C ILE A 169 17.34 -12.00 -18.45
N LEU A 170 18.60 -11.94 -18.04
CA LEU A 170 19.73 -12.18 -18.94
C LEU A 170 20.20 -13.66 -19.00
N GLY A 171 19.67 -14.51 -18.10
CA GLY A 171 20.00 -15.93 -18.02
C GLY A 171 21.28 -16.14 -17.24
#